data_c1f2f904e607664d0292f0ae3e03d4ad
#
_entry.id   c1f2f904e607664d0292f0ae3e03d4ad
#
_cell.length_a   1.000
_cell.length_b   1.000
_cell.length_c   1.000
_cell.angle_alpha   90.00
_cell.angle_beta   90.00
_cell.angle_gamma   90.00
#
_symmetry.space_group_name_H-M   'P 1'
#
loop_
_entity.id
_entity.type
_entity.pdbx_description
1 polymer ?
#
loop_
_entity_poly.entity_id
_entity_poly.type
_entity_poly.pdbx_seq_one_letter_code
_entity_poly.pdbx_strand_id
1 'polypeptide(L)'
;DVPVSIHLDHGDGFPICMEALRLGFTSIMIDGSTKPIEENAKMTNDVLKVAKYFNVPVEAEIGELLRLDNGVPMENKNIANPDEVREFLSLCKPDTLAIGIGNAHGYYRGTPDIHLEILEAVRKFTDIPLVLHGCTGMADSIVKEAIKLGVAKINFGTEIRYKYVEHYKEALEKLDYQGHSWKLSQYASDALTED
;
A
#
# COMPACT_ATOMS: atom_id res chain seq x y z
N ASP A 1 15.82 -4.68 17.99
CA ASP A 1 14.51 -3.99 17.95
C ASP A 1 14.32 -3.39 16.56
N VAL A 2 13.17 -3.66 15.93
CA VAL A 2 12.81 -3.09 14.63
C VAL A 2 11.80 -1.96 14.88
N PRO A 3 11.99 -0.76 14.30
CA PRO A 3 11.01 0.30 14.39
C PRO A 3 9.68 -0.14 13.74
N VAL A 4 8.57 0.12 14.43
CA VAL A 4 7.21 -0.23 13.95
C VAL A 4 6.36 1.04 13.89
N SER A 5 5.60 1.18 12.82
CA SER A 5 4.61 2.24 12.62
C SER A 5 3.21 1.65 12.47
N ILE A 6 2.22 2.27 13.11
CA ILE A 6 0.81 1.97 12.86
C ILE A 6 0.34 2.91 11.76
N HIS A 7 -0.04 2.35 10.61
CA HIS A 7 -0.39 3.09 9.41
C HIS A 7 -1.87 2.93 9.05
N LEU A 8 -2.57 4.03 8.76
CA LEU A 8 -3.86 4.00 8.08
C LEU A 8 -3.62 3.80 6.59
N ASP A 9 -4.03 2.66 6.06
CA ASP A 9 -3.92 2.30 4.65
C ASP A 9 -5.25 2.62 3.92
N HIS A 10 -5.18 3.33 2.80
CA HIS A 10 -6.33 3.78 2.00
C HIS A 10 -7.45 4.49 2.79
N GLY A 11 -7.12 5.56 3.49
CA GLY A 11 -8.13 6.42 4.11
C GLY A 11 -9.00 7.09 3.04
N ASP A 12 -10.30 6.86 3.07
CA ASP A 12 -11.28 7.28 2.05
C ASP A 12 -11.75 8.73 2.18
N GLY A 13 -11.19 9.47 3.14
CA GLY A 13 -11.53 10.88 3.34
C GLY A 13 -10.97 11.49 4.62
N PHE A 14 -11.17 12.80 4.75
CA PHE A 14 -10.69 13.57 5.89
C PHE A 14 -11.14 13.00 7.25
N PRO A 15 -12.42 12.59 7.47
CA PRO A 15 -12.87 12.13 8.77
C PRO A 15 -12.10 10.91 9.29
N ILE A 16 -11.84 9.91 8.46
CA ILE A 16 -11.12 8.69 8.88
C ILE A 16 -9.65 8.98 9.18
N CYS A 17 -9.02 9.89 8.43
CA CYS A 17 -7.66 10.36 8.72
C CYS A 17 -7.60 11.05 10.09
N MET A 18 -8.58 11.89 10.41
CA MET A 18 -8.64 12.56 11.73
C MET A 18 -8.88 11.58 12.87
N GLU A 19 -9.70 10.56 12.65
CA GLU A 19 -9.92 9.51 13.64
C GLU A 19 -8.65 8.69 13.86
N ALA A 20 -7.91 8.34 12.81
CA ALA A 20 -6.63 7.66 12.93
C ALA A 20 -5.61 8.49 13.74
N LEU A 21 -5.50 9.80 13.47
CA LEU A 21 -4.65 10.70 14.25
C LEU A 21 -5.07 10.73 15.73
N ARG A 22 -6.38 10.82 16.01
CA ARG A 22 -6.92 10.80 17.38
C ARG A 22 -6.62 9.50 18.12
N LEU A 23 -6.59 8.39 17.39
CA LEU A 23 -6.28 7.05 17.93
C LEU A 23 -4.78 6.77 18.08
N GLY A 24 -3.91 7.70 17.67
CA GLY A 24 -2.46 7.58 17.81
C GLY A 24 -1.77 6.80 16.70
N PHE A 25 -2.35 6.74 15.51
CA PHE A 25 -1.65 6.24 14.34
C PHE A 25 -0.41 7.10 14.07
N THR A 26 0.68 6.45 13.72
CA THR A 26 1.99 7.09 13.53
C THR A 26 2.32 7.38 12.07
N SER A 27 1.44 6.96 11.14
CA SER A 27 1.45 7.26 9.71
C SER A 27 0.03 7.13 9.18
N ILE A 28 -0.36 7.95 8.21
CA ILE A 28 -1.69 7.88 7.59
C ILE A 28 -1.60 8.07 6.09
N MET A 29 -2.51 7.43 5.35
CA MET A 29 -2.72 7.64 3.93
C MET A 29 -4.09 8.25 3.68
N ILE A 30 -4.15 9.28 2.83
CA ILE A 30 -5.36 9.80 2.22
C ILE A 30 -5.40 9.35 0.77
N ASP A 31 -6.43 8.60 0.39
CA ASP A 31 -6.60 8.08 -0.96
C ASP A 31 -7.65 8.87 -1.72
N GLY A 32 -7.16 9.77 -2.57
CA GLY A 32 -7.94 10.54 -3.52
C GLY A 32 -7.71 10.09 -4.97
N SER A 33 -7.13 8.92 -5.22
CA SER A 33 -6.72 8.44 -6.54
C SER A 33 -7.86 8.35 -7.56
N THR A 34 -9.10 8.16 -7.09
CA THR A 34 -10.32 8.13 -7.92
C THR A 34 -10.90 9.52 -8.26
N LYS A 35 -10.29 10.58 -7.72
CA LYS A 35 -10.77 11.96 -7.87
C LYS A 35 -9.96 12.72 -8.91
N PRO A 36 -10.52 13.81 -9.48
CA PRO A 36 -9.74 14.77 -10.23
C PRO A 36 -8.51 15.25 -9.44
N ILE A 37 -7.42 15.59 -10.13
CA ILE A 37 -6.12 15.93 -9.51
C ILE A 37 -6.26 17.06 -8.48
N GLU A 38 -7.02 18.10 -8.81
CA GLU A 38 -7.21 19.26 -7.92
C GLU A 38 -7.99 18.88 -6.66
N GLU A 39 -8.99 17.98 -6.79
CA GLU A 39 -9.77 17.49 -5.65
C GLU A 39 -8.90 16.59 -4.76
N ASN A 40 -8.14 15.66 -5.36
CA ASN A 40 -7.19 14.80 -4.64
C ASN A 40 -6.14 15.67 -3.90
N ALA A 41 -5.53 16.64 -4.59
CA ALA A 41 -4.56 17.53 -3.98
C ALA A 41 -5.16 18.38 -2.84
N LYS A 42 -6.41 18.82 -3.00
CA LYS A 42 -7.13 19.53 -1.93
C LYS A 42 -7.36 18.63 -0.72
N MET A 43 -7.85 17.41 -0.92
CA MET A 43 -8.05 16.43 0.15
C MET A 43 -6.74 16.16 0.89
N THR A 44 -5.66 15.94 0.14
CA THR A 44 -4.31 15.72 0.68
C THR A 44 -3.84 16.91 1.51
N ASN A 45 -3.98 18.12 1.00
CA ASN A 45 -3.61 19.34 1.72
C ASN A 45 -4.42 19.55 3.01
N ASP A 46 -5.70 19.21 3.01
CA ASP A 46 -6.55 19.36 4.20
C ASP A 46 -6.10 18.39 5.31
N VAL A 47 -5.70 17.17 4.97
CA VAL A 47 -5.11 16.22 5.91
C VAL A 47 -3.72 16.67 6.38
N LEU A 48 -2.83 17.07 5.46
CA LEU A 48 -1.49 17.57 5.78
C LEU A 48 -1.49 18.73 6.78
N LYS A 49 -2.45 19.66 6.65
CA LYS A 49 -2.58 20.81 7.58
C LYS A 49 -2.77 20.38 9.02
N VAL A 50 -3.45 19.25 9.26
CA VAL A 50 -3.70 18.73 10.62
C VAL A 50 -2.60 17.77 11.06
N ALA A 51 -2.21 16.82 10.20
CA ALA A 51 -1.23 15.78 10.51
C ALA A 51 0.11 16.35 11.01
N LYS A 52 0.53 17.51 10.47
CA LYS A 52 1.76 18.20 10.91
C LYS A 52 1.78 18.55 12.40
N TYR A 53 0.63 18.83 13.01
CA TYR A 53 0.55 19.15 14.45
C TYR A 53 0.71 17.90 15.33
N PHE A 54 0.48 16.72 14.75
CA PHE A 54 0.70 15.42 15.38
C PHE A 54 2.09 14.84 15.06
N ASN A 55 2.85 15.50 14.18
CA ASN A 55 4.12 14.99 13.63
C ASN A 55 3.95 13.62 12.98
N VAL A 56 2.84 13.42 12.24
CA VAL A 56 2.48 12.18 11.56
C VAL A 56 2.62 12.38 10.05
N PRO A 57 3.44 11.58 9.35
CA PRO A 57 3.59 11.65 7.91
C PRO A 57 2.32 11.22 7.19
N VAL A 58 2.09 11.85 6.02
CA VAL A 58 0.94 11.63 5.17
C VAL A 58 1.39 11.04 3.83
N GLU A 59 0.82 9.90 3.48
CA GLU A 59 0.88 9.29 2.16
C GLU A 59 -0.30 9.77 1.32
N ALA A 60 -0.07 9.99 0.02
CA ALA A 60 -1.12 10.21 -0.97
C ALA A 60 -0.97 9.23 -2.13
N GLU A 61 -1.96 9.16 -3.03
CA GLU A 61 -1.92 8.27 -4.19
C GLU A 61 -2.33 8.99 -5.49
N ILE A 62 -1.63 8.65 -6.58
CA ILE A 62 -1.96 9.04 -7.95
C ILE A 62 -1.98 7.82 -8.86
N GLY A 63 -3.00 7.74 -9.70
CA GLY A 63 -3.33 6.53 -10.45
C GLY A 63 -3.98 5.50 -9.54
N GLU A 64 -4.99 4.81 -10.03
CA GLU A 64 -5.72 3.83 -9.23
C GLU A 64 -5.01 2.48 -9.22
N LEU A 65 -5.06 1.82 -8.08
CA LEU A 65 -4.77 0.40 -8.03
C LEU A 65 -5.82 -0.38 -8.81
N LEU A 66 -5.35 -1.33 -9.59
CA LEU A 66 -6.24 -2.19 -10.35
C LEU A 66 -7.06 -3.08 -9.42
N ARG A 67 -8.28 -3.39 -9.86
CA ARG A 67 -9.07 -4.48 -9.28
C ARG A 67 -8.75 -5.77 -10.03
N LEU A 68 -8.62 -6.87 -9.29
CA LEU A 68 -8.49 -8.19 -9.88
C LEU A 68 -9.87 -8.86 -9.92
N ASP A 69 -10.27 -9.35 -11.09
CA ASP A 69 -11.33 -10.34 -11.21
C ASP A 69 -10.70 -11.72 -11.39
N ASN A 70 -10.94 -12.62 -10.42
CA ASN A 70 -10.36 -13.96 -10.40
C ASN A 70 -8.83 -13.99 -10.60
N GLY A 71 -8.11 -12.98 -10.09
CA GLY A 71 -6.66 -12.85 -10.19
C GLY A 71 -6.15 -12.28 -11.50
N VAL A 72 -7.04 -11.81 -12.38
CA VAL A 72 -6.70 -11.11 -13.62
C VAL A 72 -7.03 -9.63 -13.47
N PRO A 73 -6.11 -8.71 -13.81
CA PRO A 73 -6.39 -7.28 -13.78
C PRO A 73 -7.58 -6.95 -14.69
N MET A 74 -8.57 -6.25 -14.14
CA MET A 74 -9.62 -5.65 -14.97
C MET A 74 -9.02 -4.53 -15.83
N GLU A 75 -9.66 -4.21 -16.96
CA GLU A 75 -9.16 -3.19 -17.88
C GLU A 75 -8.73 -1.91 -17.15
N ASN A 76 -7.53 -1.49 -17.47
CA ASN A 76 -6.82 -0.45 -16.77
C ASN A 76 -7.20 0.93 -17.34
N LYS A 77 -7.97 1.69 -16.60
CA LYS A 77 -8.35 3.04 -17.01
C LYS A 77 -7.50 4.16 -16.38
N ASN A 78 -6.77 3.87 -15.31
CA ASN A 78 -6.19 4.92 -14.47
C ASN A 78 -4.73 4.60 -14.03
N ILE A 79 -3.88 4.11 -14.94
CA ILE A 79 -2.42 4.13 -14.69
C ILE A 79 -1.98 5.60 -14.58
N ALA A 80 -1.12 5.89 -13.61
CA ALA A 80 -0.60 7.23 -13.41
C ALA A 80 0.15 7.74 -14.64
N ASN A 81 -0.12 8.98 -15.01
CA ASN A 81 0.64 9.70 -16.01
C ASN A 81 1.71 10.57 -15.29
N PRO A 82 2.99 10.54 -15.68
CA PRO A 82 4.02 11.37 -15.06
C PRO A 82 3.72 12.87 -15.05
N ASP A 83 3.02 13.40 -16.05
CA ASP A 83 2.62 14.81 -16.07
C ASP A 83 1.55 15.12 -15.03
N GLU A 84 0.59 14.21 -14.81
CA GLU A 84 -0.42 14.31 -13.74
C GLU A 84 0.26 14.23 -12.35
N VAL A 85 1.26 13.38 -12.18
CA VAL A 85 2.05 13.32 -10.93
C VAL A 85 2.75 14.65 -10.69
N ARG A 86 3.32 15.26 -11.74
CA ARG A 86 3.97 16.57 -11.65
C ARG A 86 2.98 17.67 -11.26
N GLU A 87 1.81 17.67 -11.87
CA GLU A 87 0.73 18.61 -11.57
C GLU A 87 0.29 18.46 -10.12
N PHE A 88 -0.01 17.24 -9.67
CA PHE A 88 -0.37 16.94 -8.30
C PHE A 88 0.66 17.46 -7.29
N LEU A 89 1.95 17.16 -7.52
CA LEU A 89 3.04 17.61 -6.64
C LEU A 89 3.29 19.13 -6.69
N SER A 90 2.77 19.82 -7.71
CA SER A 90 2.76 21.28 -7.75
C SER A 90 1.67 21.88 -6.83
N LEU A 91 0.59 21.13 -6.60
CA LEU A 91 -0.58 21.54 -5.81
C LEU A 91 -0.49 21.10 -4.34
N CYS A 92 0.16 19.98 -4.04
CA CYS A 92 0.37 19.49 -2.67
C CYS A 92 1.73 18.81 -2.53
N LYS A 93 2.17 18.60 -1.27
CA LYS A 93 3.45 17.95 -0.96
C LYS A 93 3.24 16.92 0.14
N PRO A 94 2.75 15.71 -0.18
CA PRO A 94 2.70 14.62 0.77
C PRO A 94 4.11 14.18 1.18
N ASP A 95 4.23 13.46 2.29
CA ASP A 95 5.52 12.94 2.76
C ASP A 95 5.97 11.71 1.96
N THR A 96 5.02 10.92 1.46
CA THR A 96 5.25 9.80 0.54
C THR A 96 4.16 9.74 -0.52
N LEU A 97 4.46 9.15 -1.68
CA LEU A 97 3.52 9.08 -2.81
C LEU A 97 3.41 7.66 -3.37
N ALA A 98 2.21 7.09 -3.29
CA ALA A 98 1.85 5.89 -4.00
C ALA A 98 1.52 6.21 -5.47
N ILE A 99 2.01 5.36 -6.38
CA ILE A 99 1.81 5.55 -7.81
C ILE A 99 1.23 4.27 -8.42
N GLY A 100 0.06 4.41 -9.04
CA GLY A 100 -0.57 3.34 -9.80
C GLY A 100 0.17 3.08 -11.11
N ILE A 101 0.92 1.99 -11.18
CA ILE A 101 1.76 1.60 -12.33
C ILE A 101 1.31 0.28 -12.97
N GLY A 102 0.03 -0.08 -12.83
CA GLY A 102 -0.51 -1.36 -13.27
C GLY A 102 -0.55 -2.41 -12.16
N ASN A 103 -0.18 -2.05 -10.95
CA ASN A 103 -0.26 -2.90 -9.76
C ASN A 103 -1.70 -3.03 -9.24
N ALA A 104 -1.99 -4.15 -8.57
CA ALA A 104 -3.33 -4.47 -8.08
C ALA A 104 -3.26 -5.19 -6.73
N HIS A 105 -4.33 -5.07 -5.94
CA HIS A 105 -4.49 -5.85 -4.72
C HIS A 105 -4.94 -7.28 -5.03
N GLY A 106 -4.30 -8.26 -4.39
CA GLY A 106 -4.62 -9.67 -4.51
C GLY A 106 -3.49 -10.50 -5.10
N TYR A 107 -3.76 -11.77 -5.41
CA TYR A 107 -2.82 -12.64 -6.13
C TYR A 107 -3.03 -12.50 -7.64
N TYR A 108 -1.96 -12.18 -8.36
CA TYR A 108 -1.96 -12.20 -9.82
C TYR A 108 -2.05 -13.63 -10.36
N ARG A 109 -2.90 -13.83 -11.36
CA ARG A 109 -2.85 -15.01 -12.22
C ARG A 109 -2.05 -14.68 -13.46
N GLY A 110 -0.80 -15.07 -13.50
CA GLY A 110 0.14 -14.73 -14.55
C GLY A 110 1.03 -13.54 -14.20
N THR A 111 1.78 -13.04 -15.18
CA THR A 111 2.69 -11.92 -14.99
C THR A 111 1.90 -10.60 -15.09
N PRO A 112 1.89 -9.75 -14.06
CA PRO A 112 1.26 -8.44 -14.15
C PRO A 112 2.02 -7.53 -15.13
N ASP A 113 1.29 -6.65 -15.82
CA ASP A 113 1.87 -5.62 -16.68
C ASP A 113 2.19 -4.40 -15.82
N ILE A 114 3.44 -4.32 -15.36
CA ILE A 114 3.93 -3.29 -14.44
C ILE A 114 4.80 -2.28 -15.20
N HIS A 115 4.39 -1.03 -15.18
CA HIS A 115 4.99 0.09 -15.90
C HIS A 115 6.08 0.79 -15.09
N LEU A 116 7.24 0.17 -14.94
CA LEU A 116 8.39 0.74 -14.19
C LEU A 116 8.92 2.03 -14.81
N GLU A 117 8.72 2.24 -16.11
CA GLU A 117 9.10 3.47 -16.84
C GLU A 117 8.38 4.72 -16.29
N ILE A 118 7.22 4.56 -15.65
CA ILE A 118 6.52 5.65 -14.97
C ILE A 118 7.31 6.10 -13.74
N LEU A 119 7.80 5.16 -12.92
CA LEU A 119 8.63 5.49 -11.76
C LEU A 119 9.93 6.18 -12.21
N GLU A 120 10.56 5.69 -13.28
CA GLU A 120 11.75 6.32 -13.85
C GLU A 120 11.48 7.75 -14.32
N ALA A 121 10.33 7.99 -14.97
CA ALA A 121 9.94 9.33 -15.42
C ALA A 121 9.66 10.27 -14.25
N VAL A 122 8.96 9.78 -13.22
CA VAL A 122 8.64 10.54 -12.00
C VAL A 122 9.92 10.91 -11.24
N ARG A 123 10.89 10.00 -11.16
CA ARG A 123 12.15 10.22 -10.46
C ARG A 123 13.01 11.35 -11.04
N LYS A 124 12.81 11.71 -12.31
CA LYS A 124 13.52 12.81 -12.97
C LYS A 124 13.15 14.20 -12.42
N PHE A 125 12.04 14.34 -11.70
CA PHE A 125 11.58 15.64 -11.23
C PHE A 125 11.20 15.70 -9.73
N THR A 126 11.26 14.58 -9.00
CA THR A 126 10.98 14.57 -7.57
C THR A 126 11.82 13.54 -6.83
N ASP A 127 12.21 13.88 -5.60
CA ASP A 127 12.92 12.98 -4.67
C ASP A 127 12.00 12.44 -3.58
N ILE A 128 10.67 12.68 -3.69
CA ILE A 128 9.70 12.14 -2.73
C ILE A 128 9.83 10.62 -2.62
N PRO A 129 9.82 10.03 -1.43
CA PRO A 129 9.80 8.57 -1.29
C PRO A 129 8.54 7.99 -1.95
N LEU A 130 8.73 7.05 -2.88
CA LEU A 130 7.64 6.41 -3.60
C LEU A 130 7.14 5.17 -2.84
N VAL A 131 5.88 4.86 -3.03
CA VAL A 131 5.21 3.70 -2.42
C VAL A 131 4.66 2.79 -3.52
N LEU A 132 4.85 1.48 -3.35
CA LEU A 132 4.31 0.46 -4.22
C LEU A 132 3.31 -0.40 -3.45
N HIS A 133 2.05 -0.32 -3.82
CA HIS A 133 0.97 -1.16 -3.30
C HIS A 133 0.83 -2.45 -4.14
N GLY A 134 0.11 -3.45 -3.59
CA GLY A 134 -0.28 -4.63 -4.33
C GLY A 134 0.87 -5.52 -4.79
N CYS A 135 1.89 -5.73 -3.95
CA CYS A 135 3.08 -6.49 -4.34
C CYS A 135 2.97 -8.00 -4.15
N THR A 136 1.86 -8.53 -3.60
CA THR A 136 1.65 -9.96 -3.43
C THR A 136 1.72 -10.70 -4.76
N GLY A 137 2.65 -11.66 -4.89
CA GLY A 137 2.84 -12.41 -6.13
C GLY A 137 3.55 -11.65 -7.25
N MET A 138 4.04 -10.44 -7.00
CA MET A 138 4.89 -9.72 -7.93
C MET A 138 6.29 -10.35 -7.94
N ALA A 139 6.90 -10.47 -9.12
CA ALA A 139 8.24 -11.04 -9.22
C ALA A 139 9.27 -10.18 -8.46
N ASP A 140 10.17 -10.80 -7.72
CA ASP A 140 11.27 -10.15 -6.98
C ASP A 140 12.08 -9.17 -7.82
N SER A 141 12.30 -9.51 -9.09
CA SER A 141 13.05 -8.65 -10.02
C SER A 141 12.37 -7.31 -10.25
N ILE A 142 11.03 -7.29 -10.32
CA ILE A 142 10.22 -6.07 -10.48
C ILE A 142 10.32 -5.23 -9.20
N VAL A 143 10.14 -5.86 -8.04
CA VAL A 143 10.23 -5.16 -6.74
C VAL A 143 11.62 -4.56 -6.54
N LYS A 144 12.69 -5.32 -6.83
CA LYS A 144 14.08 -4.84 -6.72
C LYS A 144 14.38 -3.68 -7.68
N GLU A 145 13.81 -3.69 -8.87
CA GLU A 145 13.98 -2.59 -9.80
C GLU A 145 13.18 -1.35 -9.37
N ALA A 146 11.96 -1.52 -8.89
CA ALA A 146 11.17 -0.43 -8.31
C ALA A 146 11.90 0.26 -7.14
N ILE A 147 12.56 -0.51 -6.27
CA ILE A 147 13.39 0.04 -5.17
C ILE A 147 14.53 0.92 -5.73
N LYS A 148 15.22 0.50 -6.78
CA LYS A 148 16.28 1.31 -7.40
C LYS A 148 15.73 2.60 -8.00
N LEU A 149 14.47 2.59 -8.44
CA LEU A 149 13.76 3.75 -8.96
C LEU A 149 13.12 4.62 -7.87
N GLY A 150 13.40 4.34 -6.58
CA GLY A 150 13.06 5.21 -5.47
C GLY A 150 11.82 4.80 -4.68
N VAL A 151 11.33 3.57 -4.88
CA VAL A 151 10.33 2.99 -3.98
C VAL A 151 10.98 2.73 -2.62
N ALA A 152 10.41 3.33 -1.58
CA ALA A 152 10.89 3.27 -0.20
C ALA A 152 9.93 2.51 0.74
N LYS A 153 8.68 2.33 0.33
CA LYS A 153 7.65 1.57 1.06
C LYS A 153 6.98 0.59 0.11
N ILE A 154 6.74 -0.63 0.58
CA ILE A 154 6.14 -1.71 -0.20
C ILE A 154 5.05 -2.36 0.64
N ASN A 155 3.86 -2.52 0.06
CA ASN A 155 2.72 -3.09 0.76
C ASN A 155 2.49 -4.55 0.35
N PHE A 156 2.65 -5.44 1.32
CA PHE A 156 2.27 -6.86 1.24
C PHE A 156 1.12 -7.14 2.21
N GLY A 157 0.02 -7.64 1.73
CA GLY A 157 -1.12 -7.95 2.60
C GLY A 157 -1.73 -9.33 2.33
N THR A 158 -2.03 -9.61 1.07
CA THR A 158 -2.74 -10.83 0.68
C THR A 158 -1.90 -12.07 0.96
N GLU A 159 -0.62 -12.08 0.66
CA GLU A 159 0.28 -13.21 0.87
C GLU A 159 0.37 -13.60 2.35
N ILE A 160 0.58 -12.62 3.22
CA ILE A 160 0.64 -12.84 4.68
C ILE A 160 -0.64 -13.51 5.18
N ARG A 161 -1.81 -13.04 4.70
CA ARG A 161 -3.11 -13.64 5.09
C ARG A 161 -3.26 -15.07 4.59
N TYR A 162 -2.85 -15.36 3.36
CA TYR A 162 -2.92 -16.72 2.81
C TYR A 162 -1.99 -17.67 3.56
N LYS A 163 -0.76 -17.27 3.83
CA LYS A 163 0.20 -18.04 4.61
C LYS A 163 -0.31 -18.31 6.02
N TYR A 164 -0.86 -17.29 6.69
CA TYR A 164 -1.50 -17.48 7.99
C TYR A 164 -2.62 -18.53 7.95
N VAL A 165 -3.48 -18.49 6.93
CA VAL A 165 -4.57 -19.47 6.77
C VAL A 165 -4.02 -20.87 6.47
N GLU A 166 -2.95 -21.01 5.69
CA GLU A 166 -2.30 -22.30 5.43
C GLU A 166 -1.79 -22.91 6.75
N HIS A 167 -1.02 -22.17 7.51
CA HIS A 167 -0.52 -22.63 8.82
C HIS A 167 -1.64 -22.90 9.84
N TYR A 168 -2.72 -22.11 9.78
CA TYR A 168 -3.89 -22.37 10.63
C TYR A 168 -4.57 -23.70 10.28
N LYS A 169 -4.66 -24.05 8.98
CA LYS A 169 -5.15 -25.37 8.54
C LYS A 169 -4.24 -26.49 9.02
N GLU A 170 -2.93 -26.31 8.90
CA GLU A 170 -1.96 -27.28 9.43
C GLU A 170 -2.11 -27.47 10.95
N ALA A 171 -2.33 -26.38 11.69
CA ALA A 171 -2.57 -26.47 13.13
C ALA A 171 -3.80 -27.31 13.49
N LEU A 172 -4.90 -27.17 12.71
CA LEU A 172 -6.10 -27.99 12.89
C LEU A 172 -5.84 -29.49 12.74
N GLU A 173 -4.90 -29.87 11.87
CA GLU A 173 -4.54 -31.29 11.64
C GLU A 173 -3.53 -31.81 12.65
N LYS A 174 -2.61 -30.97 13.12
CA LYS A 174 -1.45 -31.37 13.93
C LYS A 174 -1.67 -31.27 15.43
N LEU A 175 -2.53 -30.36 15.89
CA LEU A 175 -2.65 -30.02 17.30
C LEU A 175 -3.94 -30.57 17.94
N ASP A 176 -3.80 -31.07 19.17
CA ASP A 176 -4.95 -31.19 20.07
C ASP A 176 -5.26 -29.79 20.66
N TYR A 177 -6.25 -29.12 20.09
CA TYR A 177 -6.65 -27.76 20.45
C TYR A 177 -7.93 -27.69 21.27
N GLN A 178 -8.53 -28.84 21.63
CA GLN A 178 -9.78 -28.88 22.39
C GLN A 178 -9.64 -28.12 23.72
N GLY A 179 -10.54 -27.17 23.91
CA GLY A 179 -10.50 -26.25 25.06
C GLY A 179 -9.50 -25.08 24.95
N HIS A 180 -8.65 -25.04 23.93
CA HIS A 180 -7.58 -24.04 23.76
C HIS A 180 -7.43 -23.58 22.31
N SER A 181 -8.48 -23.03 21.71
CA SER A 181 -8.48 -22.59 20.30
C SER A 181 -7.40 -21.55 19.97
N TRP A 182 -6.93 -20.77 20.94
CA TRP A 182 -5.82 -19.82 20.76
C TRP A 182 -4.51 -20.50 20.33
N LYS A 183 -4.30 -21.79 20.62
CA LYS A 183 -3.12 -22.55 20.16
C LYS A 183 -3.04 -22.62 18.65
N LEU A 184 -4.16 -22.61 17.95
CA LEU A 184 -4.19 -22.60 16.48
C LEU A 184 -3.63 -21.29 15.92
N SER A 185 -4.07 -20.16 16.50
CA SER A 185 -3.58 -18.84 16.10
C SER A 185 -2.10 -18.66 16.46
N GLN A 186 -1.68 -19.17 17.62
CA GLN A 186 -0.28 -19.12 18.04
C GLN A 186 0.61 -19.90 17.06
N TYR A 187 0.23 -21.15 16.76
CA TYR A 187 0.96 -21.97 15.78
C TYR A 187 1.10 -21.27 14.43
N ALA A 188 -0.01 -20.73 13.90
CA ALA A 188 0.00 -20.06 12.61
C ALA A 188 0.86 -18.77 12.62
N SER A 189 0.86 -18.03 13.73
CA SER A 189 1.69 -16.83 13.88
C SER A 189 3.18 -17.17 13.99
N ASP A 190 3.52 -18.22 14.76
CA ASP A 190 4.91 -18.63 14.93
C ASP A 190 5.49 -19.15 13.60
N ALA A 191 4.75 -20.01 12.89
CA ALA A 191 5.16 -20.54 11.59
C ALA A 191 5.32 -19.43 10.53
N LEU A 192 4.41 -18.43 10.53
CA LEU A 192 4.51 -17.28 9.62
C LEU A 192 5.78 -16.45 9.83
N THR A 193 6.39 -16.47 11.00
CA THR A 193 7.66 -15.76 11.26
C THR A 193 8.89 -16.51 10.77
N GLU A 194 8.74 -17.78 10.39
CA GLU A 194 9.81 -18.64 9.87
C GLU A 194 9.83 -18.67 8.32
N ASP A 195 8.71 -18.30 7.65
CA ASP A 195 8.57 -18.17 6.19
C ASP A 195 9.21 -16.88 5.66
#